data_22c2467f8d17ac6eaddf33edca3eea5f
#
_entry.id   22c2467f8d17ac6eaddf33edca3eea5f
#
_cell.length_a   1.000
_cell.length_b   1.000
_cell.length_c   1.000
_cell.angle_alpha   90.00
_cell.angle_beta   90.00
_cell.angle_gamma   90.00
#
_symmetry.space_group_name_H-M   'P 1'
#
loop_
_entity.id
_entity.type
_entity.pdbx_description
1 polymer ?
#
loop_
_entity_poly.entity_id
_entity_poly.type
_entity_poly.pdbx_seq_one_letter_code
_entity_poly.pdbx_strand_id
1 'polypeptide(L)'
;MNHAKETDFEAVKEIFYQHKEWFPHIRTDYMKREIAKGNLIYDNDVVITYKFYKRKQKIGEVIAQQGDCVLHQIAAKHKNGSASTALQNFFEFVKPRRVFLSVRSDNEIAKKFYVKNNMKLVGSTTWAKGTLPGEVYLYDR
;
A
#
# COMPACT_ATOMS: atom_id res chain seq x y z
N MET A 1 10.15 -4.13 -11.23
CA MET A 1 10.30 -3.28 -10.01
C MET A 1 11.34 -3.89 -9.09
N ASN A 2 12.04 -3.05 -8.38
CA ASN A 2 13.09 -3.51 -7.47
C ASN A 2 12.56 -3.73 -6.06
N HIS A 3 12.72 -4.96 -5.57
CA HIS A 3 12.44 -5.25 -4.18
C HIS A 3 13.56 -4.70 -3.30
N ALA A 4 13.19 -4.24 -2.10
CA ALA A 4 14.15 -3.71 -1.15
C ALA A 4 15.11 -4.80 -0.70
N LYS A 5 16.37 -4.42 -0.57
CA LYS A 5 17.43 -5.26 0.00
C LYS A 5 17.67 -4.82 1.44
N GLU A 6 18.34 -5.67 2.21
CA GLU A 6 18.71 -5.35 3.58
C GLU A 6 19.46 -4.02 3.66
N THR A 7 20.30 -3.73 2.67
CA THR A 7 21.06 -2.48 2.59
C THR A 7 20.21 -1.25 2.35
N ASP A 8 18.94 -1.41 1.94
CA ASP A 8 18.00 -0.30 1.71
C ASP A 8 17.25 0.11 2.97
N PHE A 9 17.43 -0.59 4.09
CA PHE A 9 16.64 -0.40 5.30
C PHE A 9 16.61 1.06 5.78
N GLU A 10 17.76 1.72 5.84
CA GLU A 10 17.84 3.11 6.33
C GLU A 10 17.07 4.07 5.42
N ALA A 11 17.13 3.89 4.11
CA ALA A 11 16.39 4.71 3.16
C ALA A 11 14.88 4.48 3.30
N VAL A 12 14.46 3.23 3.45
CA VAL A 12 13.05 2.86 3.66
C VAL A 12 12.52 3.47 4.95
N LYS A 13 13.27 3.34 6.03
CA LYS A 13 12.93 3.90 7.34
C LYS A 13 12.73 5.41 7.26
N GLU A 14 13.64 6.11 6.60
CA GLU A 14 13.56 7.57 6.43
C GLU A 14 12.27 7.97 5.71
N ILE A 15 11.89 7.27 4.65
CA ILE A 15 10.68 7.57 3.89
C ILE A 15 9.44 7.36 4.76
N PHE A 16 9.35 6.26 5.50
CA PHE A 16 8.23 6.05 6.42
C PHE A 16 8.15 7.13 7.50
N TYR A 17 9.28 7.59 8.01
CA TYR A 17 9.29 8.67 9.00
C TYR A 17 8.76 9.98 8.45
N GLN A 18 8.99 10.28 7.17
CA GLN A 18 8.42 11.46 6.52
C GLN A 18 6.89 11.44 6.52
N HIS A 19 6.29 10.24 6.54
CA HIS A 19 4.85 10.03 6.46
C HIS A 19 4.26 9.46 7.76
N LYS A 20 4.92 9.69 8.89
CA LYS A 20 4.51 9.14 10.19
C LYS A 20 3.11 9.54 10.63
N GLU A 21 2.60 10.65 10.13
CA GLU A 21 1.23 11.09 10.40
C GLU A 21 0.21 10.05 9.94
N TRP A 22 0.44 9.44 8.78
CA TRP A 22 -0.45 8.45 8.20
C TRP A 22 -0.05 7.01 8.50
N PHE A 23 1.21 6.80 8.90
CA PHE A 23 1.74 5.46 9.23
C PHE A 23 2.36 5.45 10.64
N PRO A 24 1.63 5.83 11.67
CA PRO A 24 2.21 5.94 13.02
C PRO A 24 2.59 4.60 13.63
N HIS A 25 2.07 3.49 13.10
CA HIS A 25 2.31 2.15 13.61
C HIS A 25 3.40 1.38 12.88
N ILE A 26 4.04 1.99 11.87
CA ILE A 26 5.09 1.31 11.12
C ILE A 26 6.36 1.30 11.96
N ARG A 27 6.78 0.09 12.36
CA ARG A 27 7.92 -0.13 13.23
C ARG A 27 9.10 -0.69 12.43
N THR A 28 10.31 -0.52 12.99
CA THR A 28 11.52 -0.99 12.31
C THR A 28 11.55 -2.51 12.15
N ASP A 29 11.04 -3.26 13.13
CA ASP A 29 10.98 -4.72 13.02
C ASP A 29 10.02 -5.16 11.93
N TYR A 30 8.90 -4.45 11.71
CA TYR A 30 7.99 -4.70 10.59
C TYR A 30 8.70 -4.48 9.26
N MET A 31 9.40 -3.35 9.11
CA MET A 31 10.14 -3.04 7.88
C MET A 31 11.15 -4.12 7.54
N LYS A 32 11.95 -4.53 8.52
CA LYS A 32 12.96 -5.59 8.34
C LYS A 32 12.33 -6.91 7.95
N ARG A 33 11.22 -7.26 8.58
CA ARG A 33 10.50 -8.51 8.29
C ARG A 33 9.94 -8.50 6.87
N GLU A 34 9.36 -7.39 6.44
CA GLU A 34 8.79 -7.29 5.09
C GLU A 34 9.86 -7.27 4.02
N ILE A 35 11.01 -6.66 4.28
CA ILE A 35 12.17 -6.75 3.39
C ILE A 35 12.61 -8.22 3.25
N ALA A 36 12.76 -8.91 4.38
CA ALA A 36 13.22 -10.31 4.37
C ALA A 36 12.24 -11.24 3.64
N LYS A 37 10.92 -10.96 3.74
CA LYS A 37 9.89 -11.77 3.06
C LYS A 37 9.74 -11.44 1.59
N GLY A 38 10.36 -10.38 1.09
CA GLY A 38 10.20 -9.94 -0.29
C GLY A 38 8.87 -9.24 -0.56
N ASN A 39 8.24 -8.68 0.46
CA ASN A 39 6.96 -7.98 0.37
C ASN A 39 7.09 -6.45 0.37
N LEU A 40 8.30 -5.95 0.26
CA LEU A 40 8.57 -4.52 0.27
C LEU A 40 9.37 -4.15 -0.98
N ILE A 41 8.80 -3.26 -1.77
CA ILE A 41 9.44 -2.71 -2.97
C ILE A 41 10.05 -1.37 -2.60
N TYR A 42 11.28 -1.15 -3.02
CA TYR A 42 11.95 0.15 -2.92
C TYR A 42 12.51 0.47 -4.31
N ASP A 43 11.85 1.39 -4.99
CA ASP A 43 12.15 1.70 -6.38
C ASP A 43 11.94 3.19 -6.61
N ASN A 44 12.96 3.87 -7.14
CA ASN A 44 12.89 5.29 -7.46
C ASN A 44 12.42 6.16 -6.27
N ASP A 45 12.97 5.89 -5.08
CA ASP A 45 12.63 6.57 -3.82
C ASP A 45 11.15 6.46 -3.42
N VAL A 46 10.50 5.39 -3.87
CA VAL A 46 9.13 5.05 -3.46
C VAL A 46 9.15 3.69 -2.77
N VAL A 47 8.45 3.59 -1.64
CA VAL A 47 8.30 2.35 -0.89
C VAL A 47 6.87 1.85 -1.06
N ILE A 48 6.72 0.57 -1.40
CA ILE A 48 5.42 -0.10 -1.47
C ILE A 48 5.50 -1.38 -0.67
N THR A 49 4.56 -1.59 0.24
CA THR A 49 4.41 -2.86 0.95
C THR A 49 3.11 -3.53 0.50
N TYR A 50 3.18 -4.84 0.30
CA TYR A 50 2.07 -5.59 -0.26
C TYR A 50 2.14 -7.05 0.14
N LYS A 51 1.04 -7.78 -0.10
CA LYS A 51 1.06 -9.24 -0.06
C LYS A 51 -0.03 -9.80 -0.97
N PHE A 52 0.08 -11.09 -1.29
CA PHE A 52 -0.97 -11.82 -2.01
C PHE A 52 -1.78 -12.64 -1.00
N TYR A 53 -3.10 -12.65 -1.19
CA TYR A 53 -3.98 -13.44 -0.33
C TYR A 53 -3.89 -14.92 -0.71
N LYS A 54 -3.64 -15.74 0.29
CA LYS A 54 -3.57 -17.20 0.12
C LYS A 54 -4.96 -17.83 0.13
N ARG A 55 -5.96 -17.10 0.61
CA ARG A 55 -7.35 -17.51 0.66
C ARG A 55 -8.27 -16.31 0.70
N LYS A 56 -9.58 -16.55 0.54
CA LYS A 56 -10.59 -15.51 0.65
C LYS A 56 -10.45 -14.75 1.96
N GLN A 57 -10.55 -13.43 1.92
CA GLN A 57 -10.31 -12.54 3.05
C GLN A 57 -11.25 -11.35 3.01
N LYS A 58 -11.81 -10.99 4.16
CA LYS A 58 -12.58 -9.75 4.29
C LYS A 58 -11.68 -8.55 4.42
N ILE A 59 -12.06 -7.45 3.74
CA ILE A 59 -11.48 -6.13 3.91
C ILE A 59 -12.67 -5.19 4.19
N GLY A 60 -13.04 -5.06 5.46
CA GLY A 60 -14.27 -4.35 5.82
C GLY A 60 -15.48 -5.03 5.19
N GLU A 61 -16.25 -4.27 4.39
CA GLU A 61 -17.45 -4.78 3.70
C GLU A 61 -17.12 -5.61 2.46
N VAL A 62 -15.87 -5.59 2.00
CA VAL A 62 -15.46 -6.17 0.73
C VAL A 62 -14.78 -7.51 0.96
N ILE A 63 -14.93 -8.43 0.01
CA ILE A 63 -14.29 -9.75 0.08
C ILE A 63 -13.30 -9.87 -1.06
N ALA A 64 -12.01 -10.04 -0.69
CA ALA A 64 -10.95 -10.37 -1.63
C ALA A 64 -10.90 -11.88 -1.83
N GLN A 65 -10.53 -12.31 -3.02
CA GLN A 65 -10.44 -13.73 -3.37
C GLN A 65 -8.99 -14.21 -3.26
N GLN A 66 -8.80 -15.52 -3.25
CA GLN A 66 -7.48 -16.14 -3.32
C GLN A 66 -6.73 -15.58 -4.54
N GLY A 67 -5.50 -15.16 -4.33
CA GLY A 67 -4.66 -14.63 -5.40
C GLY A 67 -4.78 -13.12 -5.61
N ASP A 68 -5.76 -12.46 -4.99
CA ASP A 68 -5.82 -11.00 -5.01
C ASP A 68 -4.64 -10.41 -4.24
N CYS A 69 -4.26 -9.19 -4.59
CA CYS A 69 -3.19 -8.47 -3.94
C CYS A 69 -3.78 -7.42 -2.99
N VAL A 70 -3.15 -7.24 -1.84
CA VAL A 70 -3.42 -6.08 -0.99
C VAL A 70 -2.16 -5.22 -0.94
N LEU A 71 -2.32 -3.92 -1.20
CA LEU A 71 -1.29 -2.92 -1.02
C LEU A 71 -1.48 -2.30 0.36
N HIS A 72 -0.49 -2.47 1.24
CA HIS A 72 -0.59 -1.98 2.61
C HIS A 72 -0.18 -0.51 2.73
N GLN A 73 0.97 -0.15 2.18
CA GLN A 73 1.46 1.23 2.22
C GLN A 73 2.12 1.58 0.90
N ILE A 74 1.99 2.85 0.52
CA ILE A 74 2.81 3.47 -0.52
C ILE A 74 3.26 4.83 -0.01
N ALA A 75 4.55 5.10 -0.08
CA ALA A 75 5.14 6.34 0.39
C ALA A 75 6.28 6.75 -0.50
N ALA A 76 6.33 8.02 -0.88
CA ALA A 76 7.37 8.57 -1.75
C ALA A 76 8.22 9.59 -0.99
N LYS A 77 9.51 9.62 -1.30
CA LYS A 77 10.44 10.61 -0.74
C LYS A 77 10.16 12.00 -1.30
N HIS A 78 9.77 12.09 -2.57
CA HIS A 78 9.59 13.36 -3.28
C HIS A 78 8.16 13.52 -3.79
N LYS A 79 7.69 14.77 -3.87
CA LYS A 79 6.39 15.13 -4.46
C LYS A 79 6.58 15.52 -5.92
N ASN A 80 6.97 14.55 -6.76
CA ASN A 80 7.34 14.81 -8.16
C ASN A 80 6.66 13.84 -9.14
N GLY A 81 5.57 13.21 -8.74
CA GLY A 81 4.88 12.23 -9.59
C GLY A 81 5.45 10.82 -9.53
N SER A 82 6.53 10.61 -8.80
CA SER A 82 7.16 9.28 -8.70
C SER A 82 6.24 8.24 -8.06
N ALA A 83 5.38 8.64 -7.14
CA ALA A 83 4.41 7.72 -6.51
C ALA A 83 3.41 7.19 -7.54
N SER A 84 2.90 8.05 -8.43
CA SER A 84 1.98 7.62 -9.49
C SER A 84 2.66 6.65 -10.46
N THR A 85 3.87 6.97 -10.87
CA THR A 85 4.66 6.09 -11.75
C THR A 85 4.90 4.73 -11.09
N ALA A 86 5.30 4.74 -9.81
CA ALA A 86 5.55 3.51 -9.07
C ALA A 86 4.27 2.68 -8.91
N LEU A 87 3.14 3.32 -8.65
CA LEU A 87 1.86 2.61 -8.51
C LEU A 87 1.44 1.94 -9.82
N GLN A 88 1.57 2.65 -10.95
CA GLN A 88 1.25 2.06 -12.26
C GLN A 88 2.19 0.90 -12.59
N ASN A 89 3.48 1.04 -12.30
CA ASN A 89 4.44 -0.05 -12.47
C ASN A 89 4.12 -1.24 -11.55
N PHE A 90 3.64 -0.95 -10.35
CA PHE A 90 3.21 -2.00 -9.42
C PHE A 90 2.02 -2.78 -9.98
N PHE A 91 1.03 -2.10 -10.54
CA PHE A 91 -0.12 -2.78 -11.16
C PHE A 91 0.32 -3.72 -12.29
N GLU A 92 1.29 -3.31 -13.10
CA GLU A 92 1.85 -4.16 -14.14
C GLU A 92 2.63 -5.33 -13.56
N PHE A 93 3.39 -5.08 -12.49
CA PHE A 93 4.19 -6.12 -11.82
C PHE A 93 3.33 -7.25 -11.25
N VAL A 94 2.17 -6.94 -10.67
CA VAL A 94 1.29 -7.95 -10.05
C VAL A 94 0.24 -8.52 -11.01
N LYS A 95 0.20 -8.04 -12.23
CA LYS A 95 -0.75 -8.51 -13.26
C LYS A 95 -0.75 -10.04 -13.35
N PRO A 96 -1.92 -10.69 -13.48
CA PRO A 96 -3.27 -10.15 -13.68
C PRO A 96 -4.08 -9.97 -12.39
N ARG A 97 -3.45 -9.90 -11.24
CA ARG A 97 -4.13 -9.84 -9.95
C ARG A 97 -4.86 -8.52 -9.74
N ARG A 98 -6.00 -8.57 -9.09
CA ARG A 98 -6.68 -7.38 -8.60
C ARG A 98 -5.91 -6.84 -7.41
N VAL A 99 -5.94 -5.52 -7.21
CA VAL A 99 -5.25 -4.86 -6.10
C VAL A 99 -6.26 -4.13 -5.23
N PHE A 100 -6.32 -4.51 -3.97
CA PHE A 100 -7.12 -3.84 -2.95
C PHE A 100 -6.20 -2.99 -2.06
N LEU A 101 -6.76 -1.93 -1.52
CA LEU A 101 -6.15 -1.20 -0.41
C LEU A 101 -7.23 -0.56 0.43
N SER A 102 -6.88 -0.19 1.65
CA SER A 102 -7.74 0.61 2.50
C SER A 102 -7.01 1.86 2.94
N VAL A 103 -7.74 2.95 3.11
CA VAL A 103 -7.21 4.26 3.46
C VAL A 103 -8.16 4.93 4.44
N ARG A 104 -7.61 5.72 5.37
CA ARG A 104 -8.43 6.49 6.32
C ARG A 104 -9.33 7.45 5.56
N SER A 105 -10.60 7.53 5.98
CA SER A 105 -11.59 8.40 5.34
C SER A 105 -11.21 9.88 5.35
N ASP A 106 -10.40 10.30 6.33
CA ASP A 106 -9.94 11.69 6.46
C ASP A 106 -8.68 11.99 5.64
N ASN A 107 -8.10 11.00 4.98
CA ASN A 107 -6.91 11.21 4.14
C ASN A 107 -7.33 11.59 2.72
N GLU A 108 -7.77 12.82 2.54
CA GLU A 108 -8.30 13.31 1.26
C GLU A 108 -7.25 13.28 0.13
N ILE A 109 -6.00 13.59 0.45
CA ILE A 109 -4.91 13.58 -0.54
C ILE A 109 -4.70 12.18 -1.10
N ALA A 110 -4.64 11.17 -0.22
CA ALA A 110 -4.45 9.79 -0.65
C ALA A 110 -5.66 9.29 -1.45
N LYS A 111 -6.88 9.59 -1.03
CA LYS A 111 -8.08 9.19 -1.75
C LYS A 111 -8.10 9.72 -3.18
N LYS A 112 -7.78 11.00 -3.37
CA LYS A 112 -7.66 11.61 -4.71
C LYS A 112 -6.56 10.96 -5.53
N PHE A 113 -5.44 10.63 -4.91
CA PHE A 113 -4.32 9.95 -5.56
C PHE A 113 -4.74 8.59 -6.11
N TYR A 114 -5.48 7.81 -5.33
CA TYR A 114 -5.92 6.48 -5.78
C TYR A 114 -6.93 6.57 -6.91
N VAL A 115 -7.91 7.48 -6.83
CA VAL A 115 -8.88 7.69 -7.92
C VAL A 115 -8.18 8.14 -9.21
N LYS A 116 -7.22 9.04 -9.10
CA LYS A 116 -6.40 9.49 -10.23
C LYS A 116 -5.65 8.32 -10.88
N ASN A 117 -5.29 7.32 -10.11
CA ASN A 117 -4.56 6.15 -10.59
C ASN A 117 -5.48 4.97 -10.93
N ASN A 118 -6.73 5.24 -11.27
CA ASN A 118 -7.71 4.26 -11.77
C ASN A 118 -8.18 3.25 -10.74
N MET A 119 -8.12 3.59 -9.47
CA MET A 119 -8.73 2.78 -8.44
C MET A 119 -10.15 3.27 -8.15
N LYS A 120 -11.04 2.35 -7.81
CA LYS A 120 -12.44 2.65 -7.52
C LYS A 120 -12.75 2.40 -6.06
N LEU A 121 -13.55 3.28 -5.46
CA LEU A 121 -14.10 3.06 -4.13
C LEU A 121 -15.10 1.91 -4.20
N VAL A 122 -14.91 0.87 -3.39
CA VAL A 122 -15.75 -0.33 -3.43
C VAL A 122 -16.39 -0.67 -2.08
N GLY A 123 -16.02 -0.01 -1.01
CA GLY A 123 -16.62 -0.29 0.28
C GLY A 123 -16.00 0.51 1.41
N SER A 124 -16.46 0.23 2.61
CA SER A 124 -16.00 0.87 3.84
C SER A 124 -15.35 -0.15 4.78
N THR A 125 -14.49 0.33 5.63
CA THR A 125 -13.84 -0.46 6.68
C THR A 125 -13.65 0.40 7.92
N THR A 126 -13.21 -0.21 9.00
CA THR A 126 -12.86 0.51 10.24
C THR A 126 -11.60 -0.08 10.84
N TRP A 127 -10.88 0.76 11.59
CA TRP A 127 -9.75 0.34 12.41
C TRP A 127 -9.99 0.78 13.84
N ALA A 128 -9.07 0.43 14.73
CA ALA A 128 -9.11 0.82 16.13
C ALA A 128 -10.46 0.47 16.78
N LYS A 129 -10.90 -0.77 16.59
CA LYS A 129 -12.15 -1.31 17.14
C LYS A 129 -13.38 -0.48 16.71
N GLY A 130 -13.38 -0.05 15.44
CA GLY A 130 -14.50 0.68 14.87
C GLY A 130 -14.49 2.19 15.09
N THR A 131 -13.45 2.74 15.75
CA THR A 131 -13.39 4.17 16.03
C THR A 131 -12.77 4.99 14.89
N LEU A 132 -12.06 4.33 13.95
CA LEU A 132 -11.37 5.01 12.86
C LEU A 132 -11.94 4.53 11.52
N PRO A 133 -12.74 5.37 10.83
CA PRO A 133 -13.34 4.96 9.57
C PRO A 133 -12.33 4.97 8.42
N GLY A 134 -12.55 4.07 7.48
CA GLY A 134 -11.73 3.94 6.28
C GLY A 134 -12.55 3.57 5.07
N GLU A 135 -11.92 3.67 3.91
CA GLU A 135 -12.50 3.32 2.61
C GLU A 135 -11.64 2.30 1.91
N VAL A 136 -12.27 1.40 1.18
CA VAL A 136 -11.60 0.34 0.43
C VAL A 136 -11.64 0.68 -1.05
N TYR A 137 -10.48 0.65 -1.69
CA TYR A 137 -10.32 0.90 -3.12
C TYR A 137 -9.85 -0.36 -3.82
N LEU A 138 -10.23 -0.48 -5.09
CA LEU A 138 -9.90 -1.64 -5.93
C LEU A 138 -9.36 -1.17 -7.28
N TYR A 139 -8.26 -1.77 -7.70
CA TYR A 139 -7.81 -1.73 -9.08
C TYR A 139 -8.14 -3.09 -9.73
N ASP A 140 -9.00 -3.07 -10.73
CA ASP A 140 -9.41 -4.25 -11.49
C ASP A 140 -9.37 -3.88 -12.98
N ARG A 141 -8.62 -4.64 -13.76
CA ARG A 141 -8.38 -4.37 -15.18
C ARG A 141 -9.59 -4.60 -16.06
#